data_05211bb711dd1b257508c3e9ad12e01a
#
_entry.id   05211bb711dd1b257508c3e9ad12e01a
#
_cell.length_a   1.000
_cell.length_b   1.000
_cell.length_c   1.000
_cell.angle_alpha   90.00
_cell.angle_beta   90.00
_cell.angle_gamma   90.00
#
_symmetry.space_group_name_H-M   'P 1'
#
loop_
_entity.id
_entity.type
_entity.pdbx_description
1 polymer ?
#
loop_
_entity_poly.entity_id
_entity_poly.type
_entity_poly.pdbx_seq_one_letter_code
_entity_poly.pdbx_strand_id
1 'polypeptide(L)'
;QKYLVDKRLVEPSWRNFFDGYEFSRINFEEVDVIPVNVQKEFRVINLINSYRSRGHLFTKTNPVRERRKYQPSLNITNFGLEETDLLTVFQASDQVGLEPCTLNEIIIHLEQTYCQSIGIEYQYIRHPERVEWIRKNIELKNRPQFSKDQKKHILHKLNQATVFEQFLQKKFVGQKRFSIEGAESLIPALDVLIENGSNLGLKEFVVGMAHRGRLNVLAN
;
A
#
# COMPACT_ATOMS: atom_id res chain seq x y z
N GLN A 1 -2.33 -56.69 7.44
CA GLN A 1 -2.71 -57.23 8.76
C GLN A 1 -1.61 -57.03 9.81
N LYS A 2 -0.31 -57.37 9.54
CA LYS A 2 0.80 -57.19 10.51
C LYS A 2 0.91 -55.72 11.03
N TYR A 3 0.74 -54.74 10.16
CA TYR A 3 0.78 -53.33 10.52
C TYR A 3 -0.35 -52.92 11.49
N LEU A 4 -1.55 -53.48 11.32
CA LEU A 4 -2.70 -53.19 12.18
C LEU A 4 -2.58 -53.84 13.57
N VAL A 5 -1.76 -54.86 13.73
CA VAL A 5 -1.50 -55.55 15.02
C VAL A 5 -0.38 -54.81 15.79
N ASP A 6 0.75 -54.55 15.16
CA ASP A 6 1.86 -53.77 15.71
C ASP A 6 2.68 -53.17 14.55
N LYS A 7 2.74 -51.86 14.52
CA LYS A 7 3.48 -51.09 13.52
C LYS A 7 4.96 -51.45 13.44
N ARG A 8 5.54 -51.98 14.51
CA ARG A 8 6.94 -52.40 14.58
C ARG A 8 7.23 -53.73 13.87
N LEU A 9 6.20 -54.48 13.53
CA LEU A 9 6.34 -55.77 12.80
C LEU A 9 6.48 -55.59 11.28
N VAL A 10 6.51 -54.33 10.82
CA VAL A 10 6.61 -53.97 9.41
C VAL A 10 7.89 -53.18 9.18
N GLU A 11 8.57 -53.39 8.06
CA GLU A 11 9.76 -52.66 7.65
C GLU A 11 9.51 -51.12 7.67
N PRO A 12 10.52 -50.30 8.01
CA PRO A 12 10.36 -48.85 8.13
C PRO A 12 9.76 -48.19 6.90
N SER A 13 10.12 -48.60 5.69
CA SER A 13 9.59 -48.09 4.42
C SER A 13 8.08 -48.31 4.28
N TRP A 14 7.63 -49.53 4.61
CA TRP A 14 6.21 -49.89 4.60
C TRP A 14 5.43 -49.25 5.75
N ARG A 15 6.07 -49.04 6.89
CA ARG A 15 5.46 -48.32 8.01
C ARG A 15 5.14 -46.88 7.63
N ASN A 16 6.12 -46.15 7.07
CA ASN A 16 5.91 -44.78 6.60
C ASN A 16 4.82 -44.71 5.52
N PHE A 17 4.76 -45.67 4.62
CA PHE A 17 3.69 -45.75 3.61
C PHE A 17 2.31 -45.91 4.26
N PHE A 18 2.17 -46.85 5.20
CA PHE A 18 0.88 -47.07 5.86
C PHE A 18 0.49 -45.95 6.83
N ASP A 19 1.45 -45.33 7.51
CA ASP A 19 1.19 -44.15 8.32
C ASP A 19 0.69 -42.96 7.44
N GLY A 20 1.29 -42.77 6.27
CA GLY A 20 0.81 -41.76 5.30
C GLY A 20 -0.57 -42.11 4.72
N TYR A 21 -0.84 -43.40 4.47
CA TYR A 21 -2.14 -43.86 3.99
C TYR A 21 -3.25 -43.70 5.06
N GLU A 22 -2.97 -44.06 6.32
CA GLU A 22 -3.91 -43.82 7.44
C GLU A 22 -4.17 -42.32 7.62
N PHE A 23 -3.12 -41.50 7.59
CA PHE A 23 -3.23 -40.04 7.66
C PHE A 23 -4.10 -39.49 6.54
N SER A 24 -3.91 -39.95 5.30
CA SER A 24 -4.73 -39.51 4.16
C SER A 24 -6.20 -39.95 4.28
N ARG A 25 -6.48 -41.14 4.87
CA ARG A 25 -7.86 -41.55 5.11
C ARG A 25 -8.56 -40.74 6.19
N ILE A 26 -7.88 -40.47 7.30
CA ILE A 26 -8.43 -39.64 8.39
C ILE A 26 -8.81 -38.26 7.88
N ASN A 27 -7.99 -37.68 6.99
CA ASN A 27 -8.26 -36.35 6.41
C ASN A 27 -9.34 -36.34 5.30
N PHE A 28 -9.67 -37.52 4.69
CA PHE A 28 -10.67 -37.59 3.62
C PHE A 28 -12.08 -37.99 4.09
N GLU A 29 -12.21 -38.51 5.32
CA GLU A 29 -13.53 -38.91 5.85
C GLU A 29 -14.29 -37.80 6.58
N GLU A 30 -13.63 -36.69 6.99
CA GLU A 30 -14.30 -35.48 7.44
C GLU A 30 -14.43 -34.54 6.24
N VAL A 31 -15.67 -34.22 5.85
CA VAL A 31 -15.94 -33.08 4.99
C VAL A 31 -15.48 -31.85 5.77
N ASP A 32 -14.25 -31.43 5.49
CA ASP A 32 -13.63 -30.30 6.16
C ASP A 32 -14.44 -29.04 5.86
N VAL A 33 -15.40 -28.78 6.72
CA VAL A 33 -15.94 -27.43 6.82
C VAL A 33 -14.80 -26.55 7.32
N ILE A 34 -14.27 -25.72 6.43
CA ILE A 34 -13.21 -24.77 6.81
C ILE A 34 -13.70 -24.03 8.08
N PRO A 35 -12.94 -24.06 9.18
CA PRO A 35 -13.33 -23.40 10.41
C PRO A 35 -13.68 -21.92 10.17
N VAL A 36 -14.72 -21.42 10.81
CA VAL A 36 -15.24 -20.05 10.59
C VAL A 36 -14.16 -18.99 10.82
N ASN A 37 -13.27 -19.19 11.80
CA ASN A 37 -12.13 -18.30 12.03
C ASN A 37 -11.17 -18.25 10.82
N VAL A 38 -10.86 -19.40 10.20
CA VAL A 38 -10.01 -19.45 9.02
C VAL A 38 -10.70 -18.78 7.82
N GLN A 39 -12.00 -18.98 7.65
CA GLN A 39 -12.76 -18.27 6.62
C GLN A 39 -12.70 -16.75 6.83
N LYS A 40 -12.80 -16.29 8.08
CA LYS A 40 -12.70 -14.86 8.41
C LYS A 40 -11.31 -14.30 8.15
N GLU A 41 -10.23 -15.04 8.39
CA GLU A 41 -8.87 -14.64 8.01
C GLU A 41 -8.75 -14.36 6.50
N PHE A 42 -9.27 -15.26 5.65
CA PHE A 42 -9.30 -15.03 4.19
C PHE A 42 -10.13 -13.78 3.80
N ARG A 43 -11.24 -13.53 4.51
CA ARG A 43 -12.04 -12.33 4.27
C ARG A 43 -11.28 -11.05 4.61
N VAL A 44 -10.51 -11.05 5.69
CA VAL A 44 -9.62 -9.93 6.06
C VAL A 44 -8.51 -9.74 5.03
N ILE A 45 -7.88 -10.82 4.54
CA ILE A 45 -6.89 -10.74 3.45
C ILE A 45 -7.51 -10.12 2.18
N ASN A 46 -8.74 -10.50 1.82
CA ASN A 46 -9.46 -9.92 0.70
C ASN A 46 -9.76 -8.42 0.92
N LEU A 47 -10.11 -8.02 2.13
CA LEU A 47 -10.28 -6.61 2.51
C LEU A 47 -8.96 -5.84 2.33
N ILE A 48 -7.84 -6.34 2.85
CA ILE A 48 -6.50 -5.76 2.70
C ILE A 48 -6.17 -5.54 1.22
N ASN A 49 -6.33 -6.57 0.39
CA ASN A 49 -6.07 -6.49 -1.05
C ASN A 49 -7.00 -5.50 -1.77
N SER A 50 -8.21 -5.32 -1.25
CA SER A 50 -9.14 -4.32 -1.77
C SER A 50 -8.72 -2.90 -1.44
N TYR A 51 -8.16 -2.64 -0.27
CA TYR A 51 -7.52 -1.35 0.04
C TYR A 51 -6.31 -1.10 -0.87
N ARG A 52 -5.46 -2.09 -1.10
CA ARG A 52 -4.30 -2.00 -2.01
C ARG A 52 -4.69 -1.64 -3.44
N SER A 53 -5.81 -2.16 -3.92
CA SER A 53 -6.27 -1.94 -5.30
C SER A 53 -7.17 -0.72 -5.48
N ARG A 54 -7.96 -0.34 -4.48
CA ARG A 54 -9.02 0.67 -4.58
C ARG A 54 -8.94 1.78 -3.53
N GLY A 55 -8.04 1.70 -2.55
CA GLY A 55 -7.90 2.71 -1.49
C GLY A 55 -7.64 4.12 -2.03
N HIS A 56 -6.88 4.24 -3.13
CA HIS A 56 -6.62 5.51 -3.80
C HIS A 56 -7.90 6.23 -4.25
N LEU A 57 -9.01 5.51 -4.45
CA LEU A 57 -10.30 6.10 -4.80
C LEU A 57 -10.96 6.84 -3.63
N PHE A 58 -10.53 6.59 -2.41
CA PHE A 58 -11.04 7.21 -1.18
C PHE A 58 -10.15 8.35 -0.66
N THR A 59 -9.07 8.67 -1.38
CA THR A 59 -8.12 9.70 -0.96
C THR A 59 -8.73 11.11 -0.96
N LYS A 60 -8.27 11.92 -0.01
CA LYS A 60 -8.63 13.33 0.15
C LYS A 60 -7.54 14.21 -0.47
N THR A 61 -7.27 14.03 -1.76
CA THR A 61 -6.20 14.75 -2.47
C THR A 61 -6.53 16.19 -2.82
N ASN A 62 -7.83 16.55 -2.83
CA ASN A 62 -8.26 17.92 -3.11
C ASN A 62 -8.74 18.60 -1.82
N PRO A 63 -8.02 19.60 -1.28
CA PRO A 63 -8.41 20.28 -0.04
C PRO A 63 -9.62 21.21 -0.18
N VAL A 64 -10.00 21.58 -1.41
CA VAL A 64 -11.03 22.60 -1.68
C VAL A 64 -12.37 21.96 -2.04
N ARG A 65 -12.36 20.75 -2.58
CA ARG A 65 -13.59 20.10 -3.09
C ARG A 65 -13.65 18.66 -2.64
N GLU A 66 -14.78 18.27 -2.08
CA GLU A 66 -15.06 16.86 -1.79
C GLU A 66 -15.07 16.04 -3.08
N ARG A 67 -14.56 14.84 -2.99
CA ARG A 67 -14.52 13.88 -4.09
C ARG A 67 -15.95 13.47 -4.47
N ARG A 68 -16.15 13.08 -5.72
CA ARG A 68 -17.44 12.59 -6.22
C ARG A 68 -17.95 11.42 -5.37
N LYS A 69 -19.27 11.35 -5.17
CA LYS A 69 -19.95 10.34 -4.34
C LYS A 69 -19.77 8.88 -4.79
N TYR A 70 -19.28 8.64 -6.02
CA TYR A 70 -19.02 7.30 -6.50
C TYR A 70 -17.74 6.77 -5.86
N GLN A 71 -17.94 5.90 -4.90
CA GLN A 71 -16.86 5.19 -4.22
C GLN A 71 -17.18 3.69 -4.27
N PRO A 72 -16.28 2.85 -4.83
CA PRO A 72 -16.44 1.42 -4.70
C PRO A 72 -16.38 1.07 -3.22
N SER A 73 -17.31 0.27 -2.74
CA SER A 73 -17.41 -0.01 -1.33
C SER A 73 -16.21 -0.79 -0.79
N LEU A 74 -15.58 -0.26 0.27
CA LEU A 74 -14.63 -0.97 1.14
C LEU A 74 -15.28 -1.35 2.48
N ASN A 75 -16.61 -1.32 2.55
CA ASN A 75 -17.32 -1.71 3.75
C ASN A 75 -17.09 -3.20 4.06
N ILE A 76 -16.82 -3.51 5.32
CA ILE A 76 -16.53 -4.86 5.81
C ILE A 76 -17.63 -5.87 5.47
N THR A 77 -18.89 -5.44 5.43
CA THR A 77 -20.04 -6.28 5.08
C THR A 77 -19.94 -6.87 3.68
N ASN A 78 -19.29 -6.18 2.73
CA ASN A 78 -19.08 -6.69 1.37
C ASN A 78 -18.05 -7.83 1.32
N PHE A 79 -17.31 -8.04 2.40
CA PHE A 79 -16.38 -9.13 2.57
C PHE A 79 -16.93 -10.23 3.47
N GLY A 80 -18.21 -10.12 3.90
CA GLY A 80 -18.84 -11.05 4.80
C GLY A 80 -18.34 -10.95 6.25
N LEU A 81 -17.76 -9.80 6.61
CA LEU A 81 -17.38 -9.45 7.97
C LEU A 81 -18.48 -8.61 8.61
N GLU A 82 -18.62 -8.67 9.93
CA GLU A 82 -19.64 -7.99 10.70
C GLU A 82 -19.01 -6.97 11.66
N GLU A 83 -19.81 -6.05 12.20
CA GLU A 83 -19.33 -5.08 13.20
C GLU A 83 -18.77 -5.74 14.46
N THR A 84 -19.28 -6.90 14.82
CA THR A 84 -18.77 -7.72 15.93
C THR A 84 -17.34 -8.19 15.70
N ASP A 85 -16.91 -8.32 14.45
CA ASP A 85 -15.55 -8.71 14.08
C ASP A 85 -14.51 -7.60 14.28
N LEU A 86 -14.94 -6.34 14.39
CA LEU A 86 -14.03 -5.20 14.56
C LEU A 86 -13.09 -5.34 15.78
N LEU A 87 -13.55 -6.00 16.84
CA LEU A 87 -12.75 -6.26 18.04
C LEU A 87 -12.04 -7.61 18.02
N THR A 88 -12.28 -8.43 17.00
CA THR A 88 -11.62 -9.74 16.87
C THR A 88 -10.19 -9.54 16.37
N VAL A 89 -9.24 -10.26 16.97
CA VAL A 89 -7.83 -10.27 16.59
C VAL A 89 -7.62 -11.22 15.42
N PHE A 90 -6.93 -10.75 14.37
CA PHE A 90 -6.62 -11.49 13.16
C PHE A 90 -5.12 -11.62 12.94
N GLN A 91 -4.68 -12.78 12.46
CA GLN A 91 -3.30 -13.05 12.05
C GLN A 91 -2.99 -12.40 10.69
N ALA A 92 -4.02 -12.14 9.88
CA ALA A 92 -3.90 -11.46 8.58
C ALA A 92 -3.25 -10.06 8.66
N SER A 93 -3.16 -9.46 9.85
CA SER A 93 -2.43 -8.21 10.13
C SER A 93 -0.95 -8.27 9.72
N ASP A 94 -0.31 -9.44 9.79
CA ASP A 94 1.04 -9.72 9.30
C ASP A 94 1.22 -9.30 7.82
N GLN A 95 0.18 -9.45 7.00
CA GLN A 95 0.20 -9.04 5.59
C GLN A 95 0.50 -7.55 5.37
N VAL A 96 0.28 -6.73 6.38
CA VAL A 96 0.58 -5.28 6.38
C VAL A 96 1.67 -4.91 7.38
N GLY A 97 2.39 -5.92 7.88
CA GLY A 97 3.53 -5.76 8.78
C GLY A 97 3.15 -5.33 10.20
N LEU A 98 1.95 -5.65 10.63
CA LEU A 98 1.50 -5.48 12.01
C LEU A 98 1.58 -6.81 12.75
N GLU A 99 1.86 -6.76 14.05
CA GLU A 99 1.62 -7.89 14.94
C GLU A 99 0.11 -8.25 14.94
N PRO A 100 -0.27 -9.45 15.38
CA PRO A 100 -1.67 -9.82 15.50
C PRO A 100 -2.48 -8.77 16.23
N CYS A 101 -3.43 -8.15 15.54
CA CYS A 101 -4.22 -7.04 16.08
C CYS A 101 -5.68 -7.11 15.61
N THR A 102 -6.52 -6.22 16.16
CA THR A 102 -7.94 -6.21 15.86
C THR A 102 -8.22 -5.77 14.42
N LEU A 103 -9.34 -6.21 13.85
CA LEU A 103 -9.79 -5.77 12.53
C LEU A 103 -9.86 -4.25 12.44
N ASN A 104 -10.31 -3.59 13.48
CA ASN A 104 -10.38 -2.13 13.52
C ASN A 104 -9.00 -1.48 13.39
N GLU A 105 -7.97 -2.02 14.06
CA GLU A 105 -6.59 -1.52 13.91
C GLU A 105 -6.05 -1.75 12.51
N ILE A 106 -6.33 -2.89 11.89
CA ILE A 106 -5.99 -3.16 10.49
C ILE A 106 -6.62 -2.13 9.56
N ILE A 107 -7.93 -1.85 9.72
CA ILE A 107 -8.65 -0.87 8.91
C ILE A 107 -8.05 0.53 9.09
N ILE A 108 -7.82 0.96 10.32
CA ILE A 108 -7.20 2.27 10.61
C ILE A 108 -5.83 2.39 9.92
N HIS A 109 -5.01 1.33 9.99
CA HIS A 109 -3.71 1.30 9.33
C HIS A 109 -3.84 1.42 7.81
N LEU A 110 -4.75 0.67 7.20
CA LEU A 110 -5.02 0.69 5.76
C LEU A 110 -5.56 2.05 5.29
N GLU A 111 -6.48 2.65 6.03
CA GLU A 111 -7.01 3.98 5.75
C GLU A 111 -5.93 5.06 5.84
N GLN A 112 -5.05 4.96 6.82
CA GLN A 112 -3.92 5.88 6.97
C GLN A 112 -2.91 5.74 5.83
N THR A 113 -2.74 4.54 5.30
CA THR A 113 -1.81 4.25 4.21
C THR A 113 -2.37 4.64 2.85
N TYR A 114 -3.63 4.27 2.57
CA TYR A 114 -4.19 4.31 1.21
C TYR A 114 -5.28 5.37 0.98
N CYS A 115 -5.87 5.94 2.03
CA CYS A 115 -7.05 6.78 1.92
C CYS A 115 -6.85 8.24 2.39
N GLN A 116 -5.62 8.66 2.64
CA GLN A 116 -5.33 10.04 3.09
C GLN A 116 -5.09 11.00 1.91
N SER A 117 -4.13 11.90 2.05
CA SER A 117 -3.83 12.96 1.07
C SER A 117 -3.01 12.49 -0.13
N ILE A 118 -2.55 11.25 -0.16
CA ILE A 118 -1.75 10.67 -1.24
C ILE A 118 -2.48 9.46 -1.80
N GLY A 119 -2.71 9.44 -3.11
CA GLY A 119 -3.20 8.26 -3.82
C GLY A 119 -2.03 7.44 -4.35
N ILE A 120 -2.06 6.12 -4.11
CA ILE A 120 -0.98 5.21 -4.50
C ILE A 120 -1.58 4.11 -5.36
N GLU A 121 -1.05 3.99 -6.59
CA GLU A 121 -1.45 2.99 -7.56
C GLU A 121 -0.21 2.26 -8.05
N TYR A 122 -0.05 0.98 -7.73
CA TYR A 122 1.13 0.19 -8.09
C TYR A 122 0.82 -1.25 -8.50
N GLN A 123 -0.42 -1.70 -8.37
CA GLN A 123 -0.83 -3.08 -8.65
C GLN A 123 -0.67 -3.48 -10.13
N TYR A 124 -0.57 -2.50 -11.04
CA TYR A 124 -0.33 -2.75 -12.46
C TYR A 124 1.12 -3.10 -12.80
N ILE A 125 2.04 -2.98 -11.86
CA ILE A 125 3.46 -3.30 -12.06
C ILE A 125 3.61 -4.82 -12.21
N ARG A 126 4.20 -5.26 -13.32
CA ARG A 126 4.30 -6.68 -13.68
C ARG A 126 5.39 -7.47 -12.93
N HIS A 127 6.31 -6.78 -12.26
CA HIS A 127 7.42 -7.38 -11.54
C HIS A 127 7.08 -7.59 -10.07
N PRO A 128 6.87 -8.84 -9.59
CA PRO A 128 6.43 -9.11 -8.22
C PRO A 128 7.39 -8.52 -7.16
N GLU A 129 8.69 -8.61 -7.38
CA GLU A 129 9.71 -8.07 -6.47
C GLU A 129 9.58 -6.56 -6.27
N ARG A 130 9.27 -5.81 -7.37
CA ARG A 130 9.04 -4.36 -7.29
C ARG A 130 7.77 -4.03 -6.53
N VAL A 131 6.69 -4.78 -6.78
CA VAL A 131 5.42 -4.64 -6.06
C VAL A 131 5.63 -4.88 -4.58
N GLU A 132 6.35 -5.93 -4.22
CA GLU A 132 6.65 -6.27 -2.84
C GLU A 132 7.53 -5.19 -2.16
N TRP A 133 8.55 -4.69 -2.86
CA TRP A 133 9.38 -3.60 -2.36
C TRP A 133 8.56 -2.33 -2.08
N ILE A 134 7.68 -1.93 -3.03
CA ILE A 134 6.79 -0.78 -2.86
C ILE A 134 5.87 -1.00 -1.66
N ARG A 135 5.24 -2.18 -1.57
CA ARG A 135 4.34 -2.56 -0.49
C ARG A 135 4.99 -2.41 0.87
N LYS A 136 6.16 -3.02 1.07
CA LYS A 136 6.93 -2.93 2.32
C LYS A 136 7.25 -1.48 2.70
N ASN A 137 7.64 -0.66 1.74
CA ASN A 137 7.98 0.74 2.03
C ASN A 137 6.75 1.60 2.34
N ILE A 138 5.61 1.34 1.72
CA ILE A 138 4.37 2.09 1.95
C ILE A 138 3.70 1.63 3.24
N GLU A 139 3.51 0.34 3.43
CA GLU A 139 2.73 -0.21 4.53
C GLU A 139 3.47 -0.15 5.87
N LEU A 140 4.79 -0.36 5.89
CA LEU A 140 5.59 -0.27 7.11
C LEU A 140 5.96 1.18 7.49
N LYS A 141 6.08 2.08 6.49
CA LYS A 141 6.55 3.46 6.67
C LYS A 141 5.53 4.49 6.20
N ASN A 142 4.25 4.22 6.41
CA ASN A 142 3.14 5.03 5.91
C ASN A 142 3.08 6.46 6.44
N ARG A 143 3.92 6.82 7.40
CA ARG A 143 4.00 8.16 7.98
C ARG A 143 5.45 8.64 7.98
N PRO A 144 5.90 9.36 6.94
CA PRO A 144 7.22 9.93 6.93
C PRO A 144 7.36 10.93 8.09
N GLN A 145 8.38 10.73 8.91
CA GLN A 145 8.73 11.67 9.98
C GLN A 145 9.83 12.59 9.46
N PHE A 146 9.45 13.81 9.14
CA PHE A 146 10.42 14.82 8.70
C PHE A 146 11.05 15.52 9.90
N SER A 147 12.37 15.69 9.89
CA SER A 147 13.09 16.55 10.81
C SER A 147 12.68 18.02 10.60
N LYS A 148 13.02 18.88 11.58
CA LYS A 148 12.76 20.32 11.48
C LYS A 148 13.42 20.91 10.24
N ASP A 149 14.64 20.47 9.91
CA ASP A 149 15.39 21.03 8.78
C ASP A 149 14.83 20.53 7.44
N GLN A 150 14.39 19.28 7.35
CA GLN A 150 13.66 18.78 6.18
C GLN A 150 12.36 19.56 5.95
N LYS A 151 11.59 19.83 7.00
CA LYS A 151 10.36 20.65 6.90
C LYS A 151 10.66 22.08 6.41
N LYS A 152 11.74 22.71 6.90
CA LYS A 152 12.18 24.02 6.44
C LYS A 152 12.61 23.97 4.96
N HIS A 153 13.33 22.95 4.56
CA HIS A 153 13.75 22.76 3.18
C HIS A 153 12.55 22.62 2.23
N ILE A 154 11.59 21.76 2.58
CA ILE A 154 10.32 21.62 1.84
C ILE A 154 9.59 22.96 1.72
N LEU A 155 9.46 23.68 2.84
CA LEU A 155 8.81 24.99 2.85
C LEU A 155 9.57 26.01 1.96
N HIS A 156 10.91 25.99 2.00
CA HIS A 156 11.74 26.83 1.14
C HIS A 156 11.48 26.57 -0.34
N LYS A 157 11.46 25.29 -0.76
CA LYS A 157 11.17 24.88 -2.14
C LYS A 157 9.76 25.25 -2.59
N LEU A 158 8.75 25.11 -1.71
CA LEU A 158 7.39 25.56 -1.98
C LEU A 158 7.32 27.08 -2.16
N ASN A 159 8.04 27.83 -1.32
CA ASN A 159 8.10 29.28 -1.43
C ASN A 159 8.79 29.73 -2.72
N GLN A 160 9.90 29.09 -3.11
CA GLN A 160 10.57 29.35 -4.39
C GLN A 160 9.61 29.14 -5.57
N ALA A 161 8.88 28.02 -5.60
CA ALA A 161 7.91 27.71 -6.63
C ALA A 161 6.82 28.80 -6.74
N THR A 162 6.26 29.23 -5.60
CA THR A 162 5.19 30.23 -5.56
C THR A 162 5.68 31.62 -5.95
N VAL A 163 6.82 32.05 -5.40
CA VAL A 163 7.40 33.38 -5.69
C VAL A 163 7.83 33.48 -7.15
N PHE A 164 8.36 32.39 -7.74
CA PHE A 164 8.72 32.36 -9.14
C PHE A 164 7.51 32.57 -10.07
N GLU A 165 6.38 31.91 -9.77
CA GLU A 165 5.12 32.13 -10.53
C GLU A 165 4.63 33.59 -10.41
N GLN A 166 4.66 34.14 -9.21
CA GLN A 166 4.28 35.53 -8.98
C GLN A 166 5.21 36.50 -9.74
N PHE A 167 6.52 36.28 -9.73
CA PHE A 167 7.49 37.03 -10.50
C PHE A 167 7.17 37.02 -11.99
N LEU A 168 6.97 35.82 -12.56
CA LEU A 168 6.64 35.65 -13.98
C LEU A 168 5.33 36.38 -14.33
N GLN A 169 4.33 36.34 -13.45
CA GLN A 169 3.05 37.00 -13.66
C GLN A 169 3.19 38.50 -13.71
N LYS A 170 4.00 39.06 -12.83
CA LYS A 170 4.22 40.55 -12.76
C LYS A 170 5.12 41.06 -13.88
N LYS A 171 6.16 40.28 -14.23
CA LYS A 171 7.17 40.73 -15.18
C LYS A 171 6.74 40.55 -16.64
N PHE A 172 5.99 39.48 -16.94
CA PHE A 172 5.60 39.07 -18.27
C PHE A 172 4.07 39.03 -18.43
N VAL A 173 3.44 40.19 -18.20
CA VAL A 173 1.99 40.34 -18.28
C VAL A 173 1.49 40.02 -19.70
N GLY A 174 0.44 39.22 -19.81
CA GLY A 174 -0.19 38.84 -21.08
C GLY A 174 0.52 37.75 -21.90
N GLN A 175 1.68 37.28 -21.46
CA GLN A 175 2.31 36.11 -22.12
C GLN A 175 1.62 34.80 -21.74
N LYS A 176 1.33 34.00 -22.75
CA LYS A 176 0.78 32.64 -22.53
C LYS A 176 1.83 31.76 -21.85
N ARG A 177 1.51 31.27 -20.68
CA ARG A 177 2.34 30.30 -19.96
C ARG A 177 1.46 29.27 -19.26
N PHE A 178 2.01 28.09 -19.07
CA PHE A 178 1.39 27.03 -18.28
C PHE A 178 1.98 27.09 -16.87
N SER A 179 1.25 27.73 -15.95
CA SER A 179 1.65 27.85 -14.54
C SER A 179 1.60 26.53 -13.81
N ILE A 180 2.48 26.35 -12.82
CA ILE A 180 2.46 25.20 -11.91
C ILE A 180 1.43 25.36 -10.77
N GLU A 181 0.77 26.52 -10.68
CA GLU A 181 -0.20 26.78 -9.60
C GLU A 181 -1.19 25.64 -9.39
N GLY A 182 -1.33 25.20 -8.13
CA GLY A 182 -2.08 24.01 -7.74
C GLY A 182 -1.28 22.68 -7.79
N ALA A 183 -0.02 22.72 -8.23
CA ALA A 183 0.89 21.57 -8.24
C ALA A 183 2.29 21.94 -7.70
N GLU A 184 2.38 22.91 -6.82
CA GLU A 184 3.64 23.43 -6.27
C GLU A 184 4.44 22.35 -5.53
N SER A 185 3.76 21.37 -4.95
CA SER A 185 4.38 20.23 -4.27
C SER A 185 5.24 19.34 -5.20
N LEU A 186 5.09 19.47 -6.53
CA LEU A 186 5.95 18.81 -7.49
C LEU A 186 7.43 19.23 -7.34
N ILE A 187 7.68 20.50 -7.02
CA ILE A 187 9.04 21.05 -6.91
C ILE A 187 9.80 20.37 -5.75
N PRO A 188 9.35 20.37 -4.48
CA PRO A 188 10.04 19.66 -3.43
C PRO A 188 10.04 18.14 -3.63
N ALA A 189 9.06 17.56 -4.33
CA ALA A 189 9.04 16.14 -4.61
C ALA A 189 10.16 15.73 -5.60
N LEU A 190 10.38 16.50 -6.66
CA LEU A 190 11.47 16.30 -7.61
C LEU A 190 12.84 16.54 -6.97
N ASP A 191 12.96 17.58 -6.17
CA ASP A 191 14.17 17.91 -5.42
C ASP A 191 14.62 16.71 -4.55
N VAL A 192 13.72 16.18 -3.72
CA VAL A 192 14.01 15.01 -2.87
C VAL A 192 14.32 13.77 -3.71
N LEU A 193 13.63 13.57 -4.84
CA LEU A 193 13.87 12.43 -5.74
C LEU A 193 15.28 12.49 -6.34
N ILE A 194 15.68 13.66 -6.84
CA ILE A 194 16.99 13.87 -7.46
C ILE A 194 18.10 13.74 -6.40
N GLU A 195 17.96 14.39 -5.25
CA GLU A 195 18.91 14.32 -4.16
C GLU A 195 19.13 12.88 -3.66
N ASN A 196 18.04 12.17 -3.36
CA ASN A 196 18.15 10.78 -2.92
C ASN A 196 18.70 9.87 -4.01
N GLY A 197 18.27 10.05 -5.26
CA GLY A 197 18.82 9.30 -6.39
C GLY A 197 20.32 9.51 -6.56
N SER A 198 20.79 10.76 -6.47
CA SER A 198 22.22 11.10 -6.51
C SER A 198 23.00 10.43 -5.38
N ASN A 199 22.47 10.48 -4.15
CA ASN A 199 23.06 9.83 -2.98
C ASN A 199 23.14 8.29 -3.13
N LEU A 200 22.21 7.71 -3.90
CA LEU A 200 22.20 6.28 -4.25
C LEU A 200 23.10 5.95 -5.45
N GLY A 201 23.80 6.94 -6.02
CA GLY A 201 24.75 6.77 -7.12
C GLY A 201 24.17 6.92 -8.52
N LEU A 202 22.93 7.40 -8.68
CA LEU A 202 22.39 7.76 -9.98
C LEU A 202 23.11 9.00 -10.52
N LYS A 203 23.56 8.92 -11.78
CA LYS A 203 24.33 9.99 -12.45
C LYS A 203 23.50 10.79 -13.44
N GLU A 204 22.44 10.20 -13.96
CA GLU A 204 21.60 10.81 -14.98
C GLU A 204 20.13 10.66 -14.63
N PHE A 205 19.37 11.72 -14.87
CA PHE A 205 17.92 11.77 -14.69
C PHE A 205 17.27 12.20 -16.00
N VAL A 206 16.29 11.44 -16.47
CA VAL A 206 15.48 11.79 -17.64
C VAL A 206 14.09 12.12 -17.17
N VAL A 207 13.66 13.37 -17.34
CA VAL A 207 12.35 13.86 -16.88
C VAL A 207 11.44 14.10 -18.08
N GLY A 208 10.39 13.29 -18.17
CA GLY A 208 9.27 13.52 -19.09
C GLY A 208 8.14 14.27 -18.36
N MET A 209 7.59 15.31 -18.99
CA MET A 209 6.53 16.11 -18.35
C MET A 209 5.50 16.62 -19.34
N ALA A 210 4.31 16.93 -18.85
CA ALA A 210 3.17 17.46 -19.61
C ALA A 210 3.29 18.97 -19.94
N HIS A 211 4.45 19.57 -19.76
CA HIS A 211 4.77 20.99 -19.96
C HIS A 211 4.11 21.97 -19.00
N ARG A 212 3.18 21.56 -18.15
CA ARG A 212 2.61 22.43 -17.10
C ARG A 212 3.70 22.78 -16.09
N GLY A 213 3.89 24.09 -15.87
CA GLY A 213 4.90 24.60 -14.95
C GLY A 213 6.34 24.35 -15.37
N ARG A 214 6.60 24.07 -16.67
CA ARG A 214 7.93 23.74 -17.20
C ARG A 214 9.02 24.72 -16.77
N LEU A 215 8.74 26.03 -16.83
CA LEU A 215 9.72 27.05 -16.43
C LEU A 215 10.09 26.94 -14.96
N ASN A 216 9.10 26.67 -14.11
CA ASN A 216 9.29 26.51 -12.66
C ASN A 216 10.11 25.26 -12.34
N VAL A 217 9.78 24.13 -12.98
CA VAL A 217 10.52 22.87 -12.83
C VAL A 217 11.98 22.98 -13.26
N LEU A 218 12.26 23.77 -14.31
CA LEU A 218 13.63 23.96 -14.80
C LEU A 218 14.42 24.97 -13.96
N ALA A 219 13.75 25.90 -13.27
CA ALA A 219 14.41 26.95 -12.50
C ALA A 219 14.67 26.59 -11.03
N ASN A 220 13.87 25.70 -10.44
CA ASN A 220 13.89 25.34 -9.02
C ASN A 220 14.19 23.90 -8.73
#